data_0355ec6bf4e32470f12d55139229d92f
#
_entry.id   0355ec6bf4e32470f12d55139229d92f
#
_cell.length_a   1.000
_cell.length_b   1.000
_cell.length_c   1.000
_cell.angle_alpha   90.00
_cell.angle_beta   90.00
_cell.angle_gamma   90.00
#
_symmetry.space_group_name_H-M   'P 1'
#
loop_
_entity.id
_entity.type
_entity.pdbx_description
1 polymer ?
#
loop_
_entity_poly.entity_id
_entity_poly.type
_entity_poly.pdbx_seq_one_letter_code
_entity_poly.pdbx_strand_id
1 'polypeptide(L)'
;MEDQFQRIQRLPPYVFNIIGELKQQARAAGEDIIDFGMGNPDQPTPSHIVDKLVETARRGDTHRYSQSKGIPRLRKAICDWYQRRYDVTLDPSTEAIVTLGSKEGLAHLALATTGPGDAILVPNPAYPIHPYGFVISGADIRHVPMGDENSFFDELENAIRNSWPRPKMLVLSFPSNPTGQVVEQEFFERVIAVAREHQIWVVQDLAYADLCYDGYVAPSILQVEGAREVAVEFFSMSKSYNMPGWRVGFCCGNKQLVGALGRMKSYLDYGMFTPIQ
;
A
#
# COMPACT_ATOMS: atom_id res chain seq x y z
N MET A 1 -5.46 -34.11 12.64
CA MET A 1 -4.90 -33.65 11.38
C MET A 1 -4.19 -32.34 11.71
N GLU A 2 -2.88 -32.39 11.87
CA GLU A 2 -2.09 -31.16 12.04
C GLU A 2 -2.19 -30.33 10.77
N ASP A 3 -2.24 -29.02 10.94
CA ASP A 3 -2.53 -28.03 9.92
C ASP A 3 -1.57 -28.14 8.72
N GLN A 4 -2.05 -28.66 7.62
CA GLN A 4 -1.30 -28.82 6.38
C GLN A 4 -1.51 -27.62 5.41
N PHE A 5 -2.00 -26.50 5.91
CA PHE A 5 -2.23 -25.29 5.09
C PHE A 5 -0.93 -24.56 4.82
N GLN A 6 -0.25 -24.89 3.73
CA GLN A 6 1.09 -24.40 3.38
C GLN A 6 1.23 -22.87 3.43
N ARG A 7 0.19 -22.13 3.01
CA ARG A 7 0.22 -20.66 3.06
C ARG A 7 0.22 -20.13 4.49
N ILE A 8 -0.54 -20.77 5.39
CA ILE A 8 -0.62 -20.38 6.78
C ILE A 8 0.68 -20.69 7.52
N GLN A 9 1.32 -21.83 7.23
CA GLN A 9 2.61 -22.20 7.83
C GLN A 9 3.73 -21.21 7.52
N ARG A 10 3.64 -20.48 6.40
CA ARG A 10 4.62 -19.44 6.02
C ARG A 10 4.36 -18.07 6.69
N LEU A 11 3.24 -17.91 7.39
CA LEU A 11 2.88 -16.67 8.07
C LEU A 11 3.18 -16.78 9.56
N PRO A 12 4.01 -15.88 10.13
CA PRO A 12 4.17 -15.82 11.57
C PRO A 12 2.86 -15.36 12.24
N PRO A 13 2.69 -15.61 13.54
CA PRO A 13 1.60 -15.02 14.30
C PRO A 13 1.58 -13.50 14.11
N TYR A 14 0.38 -12.95 13.90
CA TYR A 14 0.26 -11.52 13.60
C TYR A 14 0.62 -10.68 14.83
N VAL A 15 1.66 -9.87 14.73
CA VAL A 15 2.27 -9.14 15.85
C VAL A 15 1.28 -8.31 16.65
N PHE A 16 0.28 -7.69 16.00
CA PHE A 16 -0.72 -6.87 16.71
C PHE A 16 -1.69 -7.72 17.54
N ASN A 17 -1.90 -9.00 17.22
CA ASN A 17 -2.68 -9.91 18.07
C ASN A 17 -1.89 -10.24 19.35
N ILE A 18 -0.60 -10.57 19.21
CA ILE A 18 0.28 -10.84 20.36
C ILE A 18 0.32 -9.65 21.30
N ILE A 19 0.54 -8.43 20.76
CA ILE A 19 0.55 -7.21 21.56
C ILE A 19 -0.82 -6.97 22.22
N GLY A 20 -1.92 -7.24 21.48
CA GLY A 20 -3.27 -7.14 22.01
C GLY A 20 -3.52 -8.04 23.22
N GLU A 21 -3.10 -9.29 23.15
CA GLU A 21 -3.19 -10.27 24.24
C GLU A 21 -2.36 -9.84 25.46
N LEU A 22 -1.10 -9.41 25.25
CA LEU A 22 -0.23 -8.92 26.31
C LEU A 22 -0.84 -7.69 27.02
N LYS A 23 -1.39 -6.74 26.30
CA LYS A 23 -2.08 -5.56 26.87
C LYS A 23 -3.32 -5.98 27.67
N GLN A 24 -4.08 -6.94 27.19
CA GLN A 24 -5.26 -7.43 27.89
C GLN A 24 -4.87 -8.13 29.19
N GLN A 25 -3.82 -8.95 29.20
CA GLN A 25 -3.30 -9.60 30.39
C GLN A 25 -2.81 -8.59 31.45
N ALA A 26 -2.03 -7.60 31.01
CA ALA A 26 -1.51 -6.55 31.88
C ALA A 26 -2.65 -5.72 32.55
N ARG A 27 -3.65 -5.32 31.74
CA ARG A 27 -4.85 -4.64 32.27
C ARG A 27 -5.63 -5.49 33.25
N ALA A 28 -5.78 -6.79 32.96
CA ALA A 28 -6.43 -7.72 33.93
C ALA A 28 -5.65 -7.88 35.25
N ALA A 29 -4.33 -7.71 35.19
CA ALA A 29 -3.47 -7.67 36.39
C ALA A 29 -3.52 -6.32 37.12
N GLY A 30 -4.28 -5.32 36.65
CA GLY A 30 -4.42 -4.01 37.24
C GLY A 30 -3.33 -3.00 36.88
N GLU A 31 -2.55 -3.28 35.83
CA GLU A 31 -1.51 -2.36 35.36
C GLU A 31 -2.13 -1.19 34.57
N ASP A 32 -1.60 0.02 34.82
CA ASP A 32 -1.95 1.22 34.04
C ASP A 32 -1.13 1.26 32.76
N ILE A 33 -1.77 0.88 31.66
CA ILE A 33 -1.12 0.75 30.33
C ILE A 33 -1.31 2.02 29.50
N ILE A 34 -0.21 2.68 29.17
CA ILE A 34 -0.17 3.74 28.14
C ILE A 34 0.13 3.07 26.80
N ASP A 35 -0.85 3.10 25.88
CA ASP A 35 -0.79 2.35 24.64
C ASP A 35 -0.37 3.22 23.44
N PHE A 36 0.87 3.07 22.99
CA PHE A 36 1.40 3.64 21.75
C PHE A 36 1.61 2.56 20.64
N GLY A 37 1.03 1.38 20.80
CA GLY A 37 1.30 0.22 19.94
C GLY A 37 0.63 0.27 18.57
N MET A 38 -0.37 1.13 18.36
CA MET A 38 -1.04 1.24 17.07
C MET A 38 -1.26 2.71 16.69
N GLY A 39 -0.65 3.14 15.59
CA GLY A 39 -0.85 4.47 15.01
C GLY A 39 -2.23 4.60 14.33
N ASN A 40 -3.28 4.68 15.13
CA ASN A 40 -4.64 4.88 14.66
C ASN A 40 -5.00 6.37 14.74
N PRO A 41 -5.59 6.99 13.70
CA PRO A 41 -6.16 8.32 13.84
C PRO A 41 -7.18 8.35 14.98
N ASP A 42 -7.09 9.36 15.81
CA ASP A 42 -7.94 9.54 17.01
C ASP A 42 -9.07 10.54 16.81
N GLN A 43 -9.04 11.28 15.69
CA GLN A 43 -10.06 12.24 15.34
C GLN A 43 -11.17 11.61 14.48
N PRO A 44 -12.40 12.12 14.53
CA PRO A 44 -13.46 11.65 13.65
C PRO A 44 -13.19 12.02 12.20
N THR A 45 -13.77 11.26 11.28
CA THR A 45 -13.83 11.65 9.86
C THR A 45 -14.50 13.03 9.72
N PRO A 46 -13.97 13.94 8.89
CA PRO A 46 -14.55 15.26 8.66
C PRO A 46 -16.04 15.21 8.32
N SER A 47 -16.84 16.10 8.94
CA SER A 47 -18.31 16.09 8.87
C SER A 47 -18.84 16.14 7.43
N HIS A 48 -18.21 16.95 6.56
CA HIS A 48 -18.64 17.06 5.16
C HIS A 48 -18.53 15.74 4.38
N ILE A 49 -17.59 14.85 4.76
CA ILE A 49 -17.47 13.50 4.18
C ILE A 49 -18.60 12.61 4.71
N VAL A 50 -18.86 12.66 6.03
CA VAL A 50 -19.95 11.91 6.68
C VAL A 50 -21.30 12.33 6.12
N ASP A 51 -21.55 13.64 5.99
CA ASP A 51 -22.79 14.18 5.45
C ASP A 51 -23.02 13.71 4.00
N LYS A 52 -21.96 13.66 3.19
CA LYS A 52 -22.03 13.15 1.81
C LYS A 52 -22.32 11.66 1.76
N LEU A 53 -21.77 10.86 2.66
CA LEU A 53 -22.14 9.46 2.80
C LEU A 53 -23.63 9.30 3.13
N VAL A 54 -24.13 10.06 4.12
CA VAL A 54 -25.56 10.01 4.54
C VAL A 54 -26.47 10.41 3.39
N GLU A 55 -26.14 11.47 2.67
CA GLU A 55 -26.89 11.92 1.48
C GLU A 55 -26.98 10.80 0.43
N THR A 56 -25.84 10.23 0.07
CA THR A 56 -25.77 9.21 -0.98
C THR A 56 -26.33 7.86 -0.55
N ALA A 57 -26.17 7.48 0.72
CA ALA A 57 -26.72 6.22 1.24
C ALA A 57 -28.26 6.19 1.29
N ARG A 58 -28.93 7.36 1.29
CA ARG A 58 -30.41 7.44 1.18
C ARG A 58 -30.93 7.23 -0.24
N ARG A 59 -30.06 7.22 -1.21
CA ARG A 59 -30.41 7.03 -2.62
C ARG A 59 -30.42 5.56 -2.97
N GLY A 60 -31.57 4.99 -3.28
CA GLY A 60 -31.72 3.57 -3.60
C GLY A 60 -30.97 3.10 -4.86
N ASP A 61 -30.65 4.02 -5.79
CA ASP A 61 -29.85 3.71 -6.98
C ASP A 61 -28.38 3.40 -6.68
N THR A 62 -27.87 3.78 -5.49
CA THR A 62 -26.49 3.54 -5.05
C THR A 62 -26.26 2.21 -4.33
N HIS A 63 -27.33 1.43 -4.09
CA HIS A 63 -27.26 0.14 -3.36
C HIS A 63 -26.95 -1.06 -4.26
N ARG A 64 -26.82 -0.85 -5.56
CA ARG A 64 -26.47 -1.90 -6.53
C ARG A 64 -24.99 -2.27 -6.41
N TYR A 65 -24.63 -3.39 -6.99
CA TYR A 65 -23.21 -3.76 -7.15
C TYR A 65 -22.44 -2.61 -7.78
N SER A 66 -21.28 -2.32 -7.20
CA SER A 66 -20.37 -1.31 -7.70
C SER A 66 -19.44 -1.88 -8.79
N GLN A 67 -18.47 -1.12 -9.19
CA GLN A 67 -17.42 -1.55 -10.12
C GLN A 67 -16.16 -1.94 -9.33
N SER A 68 -15.55 -3.06 -9.66
CA SER A 68 -14.31 -3.53 -9.02
C SER A 68 -13.16 -2.51 -9.09
N LYS A 69 -13.11 -1.72 -10.18
CA LYS A 69 -12.14 -0.63 -10.34
C LYS A 69 -12.47 0.64 -9.56
N GLY A 70 -13.65 0.72 -8.96
CA GLY A 70 -14.20 1.95 -8.40
C GLY A 70 -14.98 2.78 -9.43
N ILE A 71 -15.86 3.66 -8.95
CA ILE A 71 -16.69 4.49 -9.84
C ILE A 71 -15.83 5.49 -10.63
N PRO A 72 -16.21 5.83 -11.87
CA PRO A 72 -15.43 6.75 -12.72
C PRO A 72 -15.18 8.11 -12.08
N ARG A 73 -16.17 8.62 -11.33
CA ARG A 73 -16.06 9.91 -10.66
C ARG A 73 -14.95 9.92 -9.59
N LEU A 74 -14.83 8.85 -8.79
CA LEU A 74 -13.78 8.77 -7.78
C LEU A 74 -12.41 8.61 -8.45
N ARG A 75 -12.28 7.76 -9.47
CA ARG A 75 -11.02 7.60 -10.22
C ARG A 75 -10.56 8.92 -10.85
N LYS A 76 -11.51 9.71 -11.40
CA LYS A 76 -11.19 11.05 -11.90
C LYS A 76 -10.72 11.97 -10.76
N ALA A 77 -11.41 11.97 -9.63
CA ALA A 77 -11.02 12.80 -8.47
C ALA A 77 -9.63 12.44 -7.93
N ILE A 78 -9.26 11.17 -7.96
CA ILE A 78 -7.91 10.69 -7.62
C ILE A 78 -6.87 11.28 -8.59
N CYS A 79 -7.11 11.19 -9.89
CA CYS A 79 -6.20 11.77 -10.90
C CYS A 79 -6.09 13.30 -10.77
N ASP A 80 -7.20 13.98 -10.54
CA ASP A 80 -7.23 15.43 -10.29
C ASP A 80 -6.45 15.81 -9.00
N TRP A 81 -6.45 14.93 -7.99
CA TRP A 81 -5.68 15.12 -6.76
C TRP A 81 -4.18 14.96 -7.02
N TYR A 82 -3.74 13.95 -7.78
CA TYR A 82 -2.36 13.81 -8.20
C TYR A 82 -1.88 15.01 -9.01
N GLN A 83 -2.70 15.50 -9.94
CA GLN A 83 -2.38 16.68 -10.73
C GLN A 83 -2.16 17.93 -9.85
N ARG A 84 -3.05 18.17 -8.89
CA ARG A 84 -2.95 19.36 -8.01
C ARG A 84 -1.79 19.28 -7.03
N ARG A 85 -1.50 18.07 -6.52
CA ARG A 85 -0.54 17.91 -5.42
C ARG A 85 0.88 17.69 -5.91
N TYR A 86 1.03 16.93 -6.97
CA TYR A 86 2.32 16.42 -7.46
C TYR A 86 2.64 16.82 -8.90
N ASP A 87 1.75 17.54 -9.57
CA ASP A 87 1.82 17.86 -11.01
C ASP A 87 1.93 16.60 -11.90
N VAL A 88 1.29 15.50 -11.47
CA VAL A 88 1.27 14.23 -12.19
C VAL A 88 -0.06 14.03 -12.90
N THR A 89 -0.03 13.98 -14.23
CA THR A 89 -1.22 13.70 -15.05
C THR A 89 -1.39 12.19 -15.25
N LEU A 90 -2.53 11.64 -14.84
CA LEU A 90 -2.89 10.22 -14.95
C LEU A 90 -4.18 10.04 -15.74
N ASP A 91 -4.29 8.90 -16.46
CA ASP A 91 -5.54 8.49 -17.09
C ASP A 91 -6.43 7.74 -16.08
N PRO A 92 -7.61 8.27 -15.71
CA PRO A 92 -8.50 7.63 -14.76
C PRO A 92 -9.08 6.29 -15.24
N SER A 93 -8.95 5.96 -16.53
CA SER A 93 -9.46 4.71 -17.10
C SER A 93 -8.48 3.56 -16.96
N THR A 94 -7.18 3.84 -17.03
CA THR A 94 -6.12 2.83 -17.13
C THR A 94 -5.05 2.91 -16.05
N GLU A 95 -4.85 4.09 -15.45
CA GLU A 95 -3.76 4.35 -14.50
C GLU A 95 -4.25 4.62 -13.06
N ALA A 96 -5.55 4.43 -12.77
CA ALA A 96 -6.12 4.58 -11.43
C ALA A 96 -7.15 3.49 -11.13
N ILE A 97 -7.08 2.94 -9.91
CA ILE A 97 -8.02 1.94 -9.39
C ILE A 97 -8.26 2.15 -7.89
N VAL A 98 -9.52 2.02 -7.46
CA VAL A 98 -9.92 2.08 -6.05
C VAL A 98 -9.76 0.72 -5.39
N THR A 99 -9.30 0.72 -4.13
CA THR A 99 -9.08 -0.50 -3.34
C THR A 99 -9.79 -0.41 -1.98
N LEU A 100 -10.05 -1.56 -1.36
CA LEU A 100 -10.63 -1.65 -0.01
C LEU A 100 -9.57 -1.34 1.08
N GLY A 101 -8.98 -0.14 0.98
CA GLY A 101 -7.75 0.27 1.65
C GLY A 101 -6.50 -0.22 0.90
N SER A 102 -5.35 0.42 1.16
CA SER A 102 -4.07 0.06 0.50
C SER A 102 -3.64 -1.38 0.80
N LYS A 103 -3.91 -1.87 2.01
CA LYS A 103 -3.54 -3.23 2.45
C LYS A 103 -4.18 -4.33 1.58
N GLU A 104 -5.46 -4.21 1.27
CA GLU A 104 -6.16 -5.15 0.37
C GLU A 104 -5.61 -5.03 -1.04
N GLY A 105 -5.45 -3.80 -1.53
CA GLY A 105 -4.90 -3.56 -2.86
C GLY A 105 -3.51 -4.17 -3.05
N LEU A 106 -2.61 -4.00 -2.07
CA LEU A 106 -1.28 -4.60 -2.06
C LEU A 106 -1.34 -6.14 -2.11
N ALA A 107 -2.20 -6.76 -1.29
CA ALA A 107 -2.37 -8.21 -1.27
C ALA A 107 -2.91 -8.73 -2.62
N HIS A 108 -3.88 -8.05 -3.20
CA HIS A 108 -4.43 -8.44 -4.50
C HIS A 108 -3.47 -8.16 -5.66
N LEU A 109 -2.66 -7.11 -5.58
CA LEU A 109 -1.59 -6.89 -6.56
C LEU A 109 -0.56 -8.02 -6.48
N ALA A 110 -0.14 -8.41 -5.28
CA ALA A 110 0.76 -9.54 -5.08
C ALA A 110 0.19 -10.83 -5.71
N LEU A 111 -1.06 -11.15 -5.41
CA LEU A 111 -1.75 -12.32 -6.01
C LEU A 111 -1.86 -12.24 -7.53
N ALA A 112 -2.04 -11.04 -8.08
CA ALA A 112 -2.18 -10.83 -9.52
C ALA A 112 -0.86 -10.94 -10.29
N THR A 113 0.26 -10.62 -9.64
CA THR A 113 1.53 -10.38 -10.33
C THR A 113 2.65 -11.33 -9.94
N THR A 114 2.50 -12.06 -8.83
CA THR A 114 3.56 -12.93 -8.30
C THR A 114 3.04 -14.28 -7.85
N GLY A 115 3.95 -15.26 -7.75
CA GLY A 115 3.65 -16.62 -7.35
C GLY A 115 4.91 -17.39 -6.96
N PRO A 116 4.80 -18.74 -6.77
CA PRO A 116 5.95 -19.59 -6.47
C PRO A 116 7.04 -19.44 -7.52
N GLY A 117 8.28 -19.25 -7.07
CA GLY A 117 9.43 -19.04 -7.93
C GLY A 117 9.74 -17.57 -8.23
N ASP A 118 8.90 -16.62 -7.81
CA ASP A 118 9.23 -15.18 -7.89
C ASP A 118 9.95 -14.72 -6.62
N ALA A 119 10.95 -13.84 -6.76
CA ALA A 119 11.64 -13.18 -5.65
C ALA A 119 11.25 -11.70 -5.59
N ILE A 120 10.99 -11.22 -4.36
CA ILE A 120 10.53 -9.85 -4.10
C ILE A 120 11.48 -9.19 -3.11
N LEU A 121 11.95 -7.99 -3.45
CA LEU A 121 12.78 -7.16 -2.59
C LEU A 121 11.89 -6.33 -1.66
N VAL A 122 12.17 -6.38 -0.37
CA VAL A 122 11.43 -5.61 0.65
C VAL A 122 12.42 -5.05 1.66
N PRO A 123 12.45 -3.73 1.91
CA PRO A 123 13.23 -3.16 3.00
C PRO A 123 12.91 -3.81 4.35
N ASN A 124 13.89 -3.85 5.24
CA ASN A 124 13.73 -4.35 6.59
C ASN A 124 14.30 -3.33 7.59
N PRO A 125 13.48 -2.86 8.56
CA PRO A 125 12.11 -3.29 8.88
C PRO A 125 11.05 -2.77 7.89
N ALA A 126 9.89 -3.45 7.84
CA ALA A 126 8.76 -3.11 6.97
C ALA A 126 7.41 -3.37 7.63
N TYR A 127 6.38 -2.68 7.17
CA TYR A 127 5.01 -2.96 7.58
C TYR A 127 4.58 -4.36 7.09
N PRO A 128 3.88 -5.18 7.88
CA PRO A 128 3.68 -6.60 7.60
C PRO A 128 3.09 -6.93 6.23
N ILE A 129 2.24 -6.08 5.65
CA ILE A 129 1.65 -6.38 4.34
C ILE A 129 2.70 -6.37 3.21
N HIS A 130 3.78 -5.61 3.35
CA HIS A 130 4.80 -5.47 2.33
C HIS A 130 5.51 -6.82 2.05
N PRO A 131 6.02 -7.56 3.05
CA PRO A 131 6.50 -8.92 2.81
C PRO A 131 5.36 -9.95 2.72
N TYR A 132 4.41 -9.93 3.66
CA TYR A 132 3.46 -11.04 3.80
C TYR A 132 2.38 -11.08 2.74
N GLY A 133 2.05 -9.97 2.10
CA GLY A 133 1.19 -9.98 0.91
C GLY A 133 1.77 -10.87 -0.19
N PHE A 134 3.07 -10.81 -0.39
CA PHE A 134 3.80 -11.61 -1.38
C PHE A 134 4.09 -13.04 -0.89
N VAL A 135 4.30 -13.26 0.40
CA VAL A 135 4.34 -14.62 0.98
C VAL A 135 3.01 -15.36 0.75
N ILE A 136 1.88 -14.67 0.89
CA ILE A 136 0.53 -15.25 0.61
C ILE A 136 0.40 -15.64 -0.86
N SER A 137 0.95 -14.87 -1.80
CA SER A 137 0.94 -15.22 -3.22
C SER A 137 1.83 -16.43 -3.55
N GLY A 138 2.76 -16.77 -2.66
CA GLY A 138 3.71 -17.87 -2.83
C GLY A 138 5.13 -17.43 -3.18
N ALA A 139 5.36 -16.13 -3.34
CA ALA A 139 6.68 -15.58 -3.64
C ALA A 139 7.65 -15.69 -2.45
N ASP A 140 8.94 -15.56 -2.74
CA ASP A 140 10.02 -15.51 -1.75
C ASP A 140 10.46 -14.07 -1.52
N ILE A 141 10.69 -13.74 -0.25
CA ILE A 141 11.12 -12.40 0.14
C ILE A 141 12.64 -12.37 0.28
N ARG A 142 13.23 -11.34 -0.30
CA ARG A 142 14.62 -10.93 -0.08
C ARG A 142 14.61 -9.60 0.65
N HIS A 143 15.05 -9.62 1.89
CA HIS A 143 15.13 -8.41 2.70
C HIS A 143 16.33 -7.57 2.28
N VAL A 144 16.09 -6.25 2.15
CA VAL A 144 17.12 -5.25 1.92
C VAL A 144 17.28 -4.45 3.21
N PRO A 145 18.42 -4.47 3.89
CA PRO A 145 18.63 -3.67 5.09
C PRO A 145 18.37 -2.19 4.82
N MET A 146 17.61 -1.55 5.72
CA MET A 146 17.30 -0.13 5.62
C MET A 146 18.21 0.66 6.56
N GLY A 147 19.31 1.16 6.03
CA GLY A 147 20.24 2.06 6.70
C GLY A 147 20.03 3.51 6.27
N ASP A 148 21.14 4.27 6.15
CA ASP A 148 21.13 5.51 5.42
C ASP A 148 20.92 5.28 3.90
N GLU A 149 20.69 6.33 3.15
CA GLU A 149 20.35 6.24 1.73
C GLU A 149 21.40 5.52 0.90
N ASN A 150 22.69 5.83 1.11
CA ASN A 150 23.76 5.23 0.32
C ASN A 150 23.92 3.75 0.64
N SER A 151 23.90 3.37 1.91
CA SER A 151 23.96 1.98 2.34
C SER A 151 22.75 1.19 1.84
N PHE A 152 21.56 1.80 1.78
CA PHE A 152 20.39 1.14 1.21
C PHE A 152 20.59 0.78 -0.28
N PHE A 153 21.13 1.68 -1.10
CA PHE A 153 21.37 1.39 -2.51
C PHE A 153 22.46 0.35 -2.73
N ASP A 154 23.52 0.37 -1.92
CA ASP A 154 24.56 -0.67 -1.96
C ASP A 154 23.98 -2.05 -1.64
N GLU A 155 23.13 -2.13 -0.61
CA GLU A 155 22.45 -3.37 -0.22
C GLU A 155 21.40 -3.81 -1.25
N LEU A 156 20.68 -2.86 -1.86
CA LEU A 156 19.74 -3.12 -2.95
C LEU A 156 20.44 -3.76 -4.15
N GLU A 157 21.54 -3.17 -4.59
CA GLU A 157 22.36 -3.69 -5.67
C GLU A 157 22.95 -5.08 -5.35
N ASN A 158 23.42 -5.28 -4.11
CA ASN A 158 23.88 -6.56 -3.63
C ASN A 158 22.77 -7.62 -3.66
N ALA A 159 21.58 -7.25 -3.17
CA ALA A 159 20.41 -8.15 -3.18
C ALA A 159 19.99 -8.53 -4.61
N ILE A 160 20.02 -7.58 -5.55
CA ILE A 160 19.69 -7.83 -6.96
C ILE A 160 20.73 -8.80 -7.57
N ARG A 161 22.01 -8.53 -7.40
CA ARG A 161 23.10 -9.34 -8.00
C ARG A 161 23.17 -10.75 -7.44
N ASN A 162 22.88 -10.92 -6.16
CA ASN A 162 23.03 -12.19 -5.45
C ASN A 162 21.74 -13.00 -5.32
N SER A 163 20.61 -12.51 -5.86
CA SER A 163 19.34 -13.24 -5.81
C SER A 163 19.16 -14.13 -7.02
N TRP A 164 18.76 -15.36 -6.75
CA TRP A 164 18.28 -16.31 -7.75
C TRP A 164 16.96 -16.93 -7.26
N PRO A 165 15.87 -16.88 -8.04
CA PRO A 165 15.73 -16.17 -9.32
C PRO A 165 15.93 -14.65 -9.19
N ARG A 166 16.11 -13.96 -10.32
CA ARG A 166 16.20 -12.50 -10.33
C ARG A 166 14.96 -11.88 -9.68
N PRO A 167 15.14 -10.84 -8.86
CA PRO A 167 14.00 -10.16 -8.25
C PRO A 167 13.06 -9.57 -9.30
N LYS A 168 11.76 -9.74 -9.07
CA LYS A 168 10.71 -9.26 -9.98
C LYS A 168 10.16 -7.91 -9.57
N MET A 169 10.19 -7.62 -8.27
CA MET A 169 9.54 -6.45 -7.70
C MET A 169 10.27 -5.94 -6.47
N LEU A 170 10.31 -4.62 -6.31
CA LEU A 170 10.75 -3.90 -5.12
C LEU A 170 9.52 -3.24 -4.49
N VAL A 171 9.30 -3.46 -3.19
CA VAL A 171 8.20 -2.85 -2.43
C VAL A 171 8.76 -1.86 -1.44
N LEU A 172 8.36 -0.60 -1.54
CA LEU A 172 8.80 0.52 -0.72
C LEU A 172 7.63 1.12 0.07
N SER A 173 7.92 1.82 1.14
CA SER A 173 6.94 2.63 1.89
C SER A 173 7.63 3.85 2.50
N PHE A 174 7.33 5.02 1.96
CA PHE A 174 7.82 6.30 2.47
C PHE A 174 6.70 7.36 2.40
N PRO A 175 6.46 8.10 3.51
CA PRO A 175 7.04 7.94 4.86
C PRO A 175 6.84 6.54 5.42
N SER A 176 7.85 6.00 6.11
CA SER A 176 7.94 4.58 6.44
C SER A 176 7.18 4.21 7.71
N ASN A 177 6.49 3.11 7.67
CA ASN A 177 6.04 2.36 8.84
C ASN A 177 6.90 1.07 8.94
N PRO A 178 7.73 0.84 10.01
CA PRO A 178 7.57 1.46 11.34
C PRO A 178 8.57 2.57 11.69
N THR A 179 9.50 2.94 10.81
CA THR A 179 10.67 3.75 11.19
C THR A 179 10.42 5.26 11.22
N GLY A 180 9.34 5.74 10.57
CA GLY A 180 9.10 7.17 10.35
C GLY A 180 10.06 7.83 9.35
N GLN A 181 10.93 7.05 8.72
CA GLN A 181 11.90 7.53 7.76
C GLN A 181 11.21 8.15 6.54
N VAL A 182 11.75 9.26 6.08
CA VAL A 182 11.30 9.99 4.89
C VAL A 182 12.43 10.03 3.86
N VAL A 183 12.09 10.34 2.63
CA VAL A 183 13.04 10.45 1.51
C VAL A 183 12.69 11.66 0.65
N GLU A 184 13.70 12.19 -0.03
CA GLU A 184 13.52 13.24 -1.02
C GLU A 184 13.25 12.65 -2.42
N GLN A 185 12.92 13.48 -3.38
CA GLN A 185 12.58 13.03 -4.74
C GLN A 185 13.76 12.30 -5.40
N GLU A 186 14.98 12.73 -5.15
CA GLU A 186 16.22 12.15 -5.67
C GLU A 186 16.37 10.66 -5.30
N PHE A 187 15.88 10.25 -4.13
CA PHE A 187 15.83 8.85 -3.76
C PHE A 187 14.99 8.04 -4.76
N PHE A 188 13.80 8.53 -5.12
CA PHE A 188 12.96 7.87 -6.10
C PHE A 188 13.54 7.89 -7.51
N GLU A 189 14.28 8.93 -7.89
CA GLU A 189 15.01 8.98 -9.17
C GLU A 189 16.01 7.84 -9.26
N ARG A 190 16.79 7.62 -8.19
CA ARG A 190 17.72 6.47 -8.11
C ARG A 190 16.98 5.12 -8.14
N VAL A 191 15.88 5.01 -7.41
CA VAL A 191 15.04 3.78 -7.42
C VAL A 191 14.54 3.46 -8.83
N ILE A 192 14.02 4.46 -9.54
CA ILE A 192 13.49 4.25 -10.90
C ILE A 192 14.63 3.91 -11.88
N ALA A 193 15.80 4.51 -11.73
CA ALA A 193 16.96 4.16 -12.54
C ALA A 193 17.35 2.68 -12.36
N VAL A 194 17.51 2.22 -11.12
CA VAL A 194 17.80 0.81 -10.79
C VAL A 194 16.69 -0.11 -11.29
N ALA A 195 15.43 0.26 -11.08
CA ALA A 195 14.29 -0.56 -11.51
C ALA A 195 14.24 -0.75 -13.03
N ARG A 196 14.53 0.28 -13.80
CA ARG A 196 14.58 0.21 -15.28
C ARG A 196 15.77 -0.59 -15.77
N GLU A 197 16.96 -0.41 -15.17
CA GLU A 197 18.18 -1.14 -15.52
C GLU A 197 18.00 -2.65 -15.33
N HIS A 198 17.42 -3.04 -14.17
CA HIS A 198 17.26 -4.45 -13.81
C HIS A 198 15.90 -5.05 -14.20
N GLN A 199 15.02 -4.26 -14.83
CA GLN A 199 13.67 -4.67 -15.24
C GLN A 199 12.80 -5.16 -14.06
N ILE A 200 12.84 -4.42 -12.96
CA ILE A 200 12.12 -4.71 -11.70
C ILE A 200 10.92 -3.76 -11.59
N TRP A 201 9.75 -4.31 -11.25
CA TRP A 201 8.59 -3.50 -10.88
C TRP A 201 8.78 -2.84 -9.53
N VAL A 202 8.23 -1.63 -9.35
CA VAL A 202 8.26 -0.93 -8.07
C VAL A 202 6.84 -0.71 -7.56
N VAL A 203 6.65 -0.99 -6.27
CA VAL A 203 5.43 -0.67 -5.53
C VAL A 203 5.80 0.27 -4.40
N GLN A 204 5.23 1.46 -4.39
CA GLN A 204 5.37 2.43 -3.30
C GLN A 204 4.07 2.50 -2.49
N ASP A 205 4.14 2.35 -1.18
CA ASP A 205 3.03 2.60 -0.25
C ASP A 205 3.19 4.00 0.35
N LEU A 206 2.37 4.94 -0.12
CA LEU A 206 2.34 6.35 0.28
C LEU A 206 1.24 6.62 1.32
N ALA A 207 0.95 5.67 2.21
CA ALA A 207 -0.14 5.78 3.18
C ALA A 207 -0.02 6.97 4.14
N TYR A 208 1.19 7.48 4.37
CA TYR A 208 1.50 8.54 5.33
C TYR A 208 1.86 9.88 4.67
N ALA A 209 1.47 10.10 3.40
CA ALA A 209 1.78 11.32 2.64
C ALA A 209 1.45 12.63 3.34
N ASP A 210 0.39 12.65 4.14
CA ASP A 210 -0.12 13.85 4.81
C ASP A 210 0.21 13.91 6.31
N LEU A 211 0.92 12.90 6.85
CA LEU A 211 1.40 12.90 8.24
C LEU A 211 2.88 13.28 8.29
N CYS A 212 3.16 14.45 7.76
CA CYS A 212 4.49 15.07 7.68
C CYS A 212 4.49 16.36 8.51
N TYR A 213 5.66 16.74 9.03
CA TYR A 213 5.84 17.84 9.95
C TYR A 213 6.90 18.80 9.40
N ASP A 214 7.02 19.99 10.02
CA ASP A 214 8.07 20.98 9.77
C ASP A 214 8.17 21.45 8.29
N GLY A 215 7.04 21.42 7.58
CA GLY A 215 6.98 21.85 6.17
C GLY A 215 7.44 20.82 5.15
N TYR A 216 7.87 19.62 5.60
CA TYR A 216 8.16 18.54 4.68
C TYR A 216 6.90 18.05 3.95
N VAL A 217 7.02 17.84 2.66
CA VAL A 217 5.98 17.29 1.80
C VAL A 217 6.52 15.99 1.19
N ALA A 218 5.92 14.86 1.56
CA ALA A 218 6.33 13.57 1.01
C ALA A 218 6.18 13.55 -0.52
N PRO A 219 7.25 13.26 -1.28
CA PRO A 219 7.18 13.15 -2.72
C PRO A 219 6.41 11.91 -3.16
N SER A 220 5.78 11.96 -4.33
CA SER A 220 5.26 10.79 -5.02
C SER A 220 6.32 10.21 -5.95
N ILE A 221 6.46 8.89 -5.96
CA ILE A 221 7.35 8.22 -6.92
C ILE A 221 6.91 8.49 -8.37
N LEU A 222 5.63 8.78 -8.58
CA LEU A 222 5.08 9.07 -9.91
C LEU A 222 5.48 10.43 -10.47
N GLN A 223 6.13 11.31 -9.67
CA GLN A 223 6.74 12.55 -10.14
C GLN A 223 8.01 12.31 -10.96
N VAL A 224 8.65 11.16 -10.75
CA VAL A 224 9.90 10.82 -11.44
C VAL A 224 9.63 10.45 -12.89
N GLU A 225 10.44 10.99 -13.80
CA GLU A 225 10.37 10.64 -15.22
C GLU A 225 10.62 9.13 -15.43
N GLY A 226 9.76 8.50 -16.21
CA GLY A 226 9.83 7.04 -16.46
C GLY A 226 9.21 6.18 -15.36
N ALA A 227 8.81 6.73 -14.20
CA ALA A 227 8.20 5.95 -13.12
C ALA A 227 6.95 5.19 -13.56
N ARG A 228 6.09 5.81 -14.40
CA ARG A 228 4.87 5.15 -14.91
C ARG A 228 5.14 3.95 -15.83
N GLU A 229 6.39 3.76 -16.26
CA GLU A 229 6.78 2.56 -17.02
C GLU A 229 6.96 1.34 -16.12
N VAL A 230 7.37 1.53 -14.85
CA VAL A 230 7.79 0.45 -13.96
C VAL A 230 7.15 0.47 -12.57
N ALA A 231 6.43 1.54 -12.20
CA ALA A 231 5.96 1.72 -10.83
C ALA A 231 4.46 1.90 -10.70
N VAL A 232 3.94 1.49 -9.53
CA VAL A 232 2.65 1.89 -8.98
C VAL A 232 2.81 2.42 -7.57
N GLU A 233 1.89 3.30 -7.20
CA GLU A 233 1.82 3.91 -5.87
C GLU A 233 0.46 3.67 -5.24
N PHE A 234 0.45 3.20 -3.99
CA PHE A 234 -0.75 3.03 -3.19
C PHE A 234 -0.92 4.19 -2.24
N PHE A 235 -2.16 4.64 -2.08
CA PHE A 235 -2.54 5.65 -1.11
C PHE A 235 -3.68 5.15 -0.24
N SER A 236 -3.73 5.60 1.01
CA SER A 236 -4.78 5.24 1.96
C SER A 236 -5.48 6.48 2.51
N MET A 237 -6.78 6.54 2.39
CA MET A 237 -7.58 7.60 3.02
C MET A 237 -7.68 7.42 4.54
N SER A 238 -7.25 6.27 5.08
CA SER A 238 -7.30 5.96 6.51
C SER A 238 -6.56 6.99 7.37
N LYS A 239 -5.43 7.52 6.89
CA LYS A 239 -4.56 8.42 7.63
C LYS A 239 -4.89 9.87 7.32
N SER A 240 -4.86 10.26 6.05
CA SER A 240 -5.06 11.63 5.60
C SER A 240 -6.46 12.21 5.90
N TYR A 241 -7.47 11.36 5.98
CA TYR A 241 -8.88 11.79 6.12
C TYR A 241 -9.55 11.23 7.39
N ASN A 242 -8.80 10.66 8.31
CA ASN A 242 -9.35 9.98 9.50
C ASN A 242 -10.46 8.95 9.14
N MET A 243 -10.19 8.12 8.12
CA MET A 243 -11.14 7.13 7.59
C MET A 243 -10.65 5.67 7.72
N PRO A 244 -10.04 5.24 8.85
CA PRO A 244 -9.45 3.89 8.91
C PRO A 244 -10.51 2.78 8.78
N GLY A 245 -11.69 2.96 9.36
CA GLY A 245 -12.80 2.00 9.30
C GLY A 245 -13.56 1.96 7.96
N TRP A 246 -13.42 3.01 7.13
CA TRP A 246 -14.14 3.12 5.86
C TRP A 246 -13.55 2.22 4.77
N ARG A 247 -12.32 1.81 4.94
CA ARG A 247 -11.61 0.93 4.00
C ARG A 247 -11.49 1.51 2.60
N VAL A 248 -11.07 2.77 2.48
CA VAL A 248 -10.85 3.43 1.18
C VAL A 248 -9.36 3.64 0.95
N GLY A 249 -8.91 3.20 -0.20
CA GLY A 249 -7.58 3.44 -0.75
C GLY A 249 -7.62 3.40 -2.27
N PHE A 250 -6.49 3.63 -2.88
CA PHE A 250 -6.36 3.53 -4.32
C PHE A 250 -4.92 3.19 -4.73
N CYS A 251 -4.77 2.75 -5.96
CA CYS A 251 -3.49 2.49 -6.60
C CYS A 251 -3.44 3.25 -7.93
N CYS A 252 -2.34 3.92 -8.18
CA CYS A 252 -2.10 4.68 -9.40
C CYS A 252 -0.75 4.34 -10.02
N GLY A 253 -0.59 4.54 -11.33
CA GLY A 253 0.67 4.41 -12.04
C GLY A 253 0.61 3.47 -13.23
N ASN A 254 1.55 2.54 -13.34
CA ASN A 254 1.72 1.67 -14.49
C ASN A 254 0.41 0.94 -14.87
N LYS A 255 -0.02 1.14 -16.11
CA LYS A 255 -1.29 0.61 -16.64
C LYS A 255 -1.39 -0.92 -16.65
N GLN A 256 -0.25 -1.63 -16.76
CA GLN A 256 -0.24 -3.10 -16.76
C GLN A 256 -0.47 -3.62 -15.34
N LEU A 257 0.19 -3.04 -14.34
CA LEU A 257 0.01 -3.39 -12.93
C LEU A 257 -1.39 -3.02 -12.43
N VAL A 258 -1.87 -1.82 -12.76
CA VAL A 258 -3.25 -1.37 -12.46
C VAL A 258 -4.27 -2.29 -13.15
N GLY A 259 -4.01 -2.68 -14.41
CA GLY A 259 -4.85 -3.61 -15.16
C GLY A 259 -4.88 -5.01 -14.56
N ALA A 260 -3.74 -5.54 -14.11
CA ALA A 260 -3.63 -6.82 -13.44
C ALA A 260 -4.40 -6.83 -12.11
N LEU A 261 -4.23 -5.78 -11.28
CA LEU A 261 -4.98 -5.59 -10.04
C LEU A 261 -6.49 -5.52 -10.32
N GLY A 262 -6.91 -4.75 -11.33
CA GLY A 262 -8.31 -4.62 -11.71
C GLY A 262 -8.92 -5.94 -12.17
N ARG A 263 -8.16 -6.75 -12.89
CA ARG A 263 -8.59 -8.09 -13.31
C ARG A 263 -8.72 -9.03 -12.11
N MET A 264 -7.78 -9.03 -11.19
CA MET A 264 -7.85 -9.82 -9.96
C MET A 264 -9.07 -9.44 -9.14
N LYS A 265 -9.29 -8.14 -8.89
CA LYS A 265 -10.44 -7.63 -8.15
C LYS A 265 -11.78 -8.01 -8.80
N SER A 266 -11.87 -8.08 -10.11
CA SER A 266 -13.12 -8.45 -10.79
C SER A 266 -13.58 -9.89 -10.50
N TYR A 267 -12.68 -10.76 -10.03
CA TYR A 267 -13.00 -12.13 -9.58
C TYR A 267 -13.18 -12.25 -8.07
N LEU A 268 -12.59 -11.33 -7.29
CA LEU A 268 -12.57 -11.41 -5.83
C LEU A 268 -13.63 -10.52 -5.17
N ASP A 269 -13.93 -9.37 -5.77
CA ASP A 269 -14.89 -8.42 -5.23
C ASP A 269 -15.57 -7.59 -6.34
N TYR A 270 -16.69 -6.97 -6.01
CA TYR A 270 -17.38 -6.01 -6.89
C TYR A 270 -17.07 -4.55 -6.54
N GLY A 271 -15.96 -4.32 -5.84
CA GLY A 271 -15.60 -3.03 -5.31
C GLY A 271 -16.37 -2.67 -4.03
N MET A 272 -16.07 -1.50 -3.48
CA MET A 272 -16.72 -1.05 -2.26
C MET A 272 -18.13 -0.48 -2.53
N PHE A 273 -18.93 -0.41 -1.48
CA PHE A 273 -20.25 0.19 -1.47
C PHE A 273 -20.22 1.59 -2.11
N THR A 274 -21.07 1.83 -3.11
CA THR A 274 -21.02 3.05 -3.93
C THR A 274 -21.11 4.35 -3.11
N PRO A 275 -21.97 4.47 -2.08
CA PRO A 275 -22.03 5.67 -1.24
C PRO A 275 -20.71 6.04 -0.54
N ILE A 276 -19.85 5.06 -0.22
CA ILE A 276 -18.55 5.33 0.37
C ILE A 276 -17.62 6.00 -0.64
N GLN A 277 -17.71 5.62 -1.90
CA GLN A 277 -16.95 6.20 -3.00
C GLN A 277 -17.43 7.61 -3.33
#